data_7d4454dfdd96a2c2a6af3a8fb7cb87c3
#
_entry.id   7d4454dfdd96a2c2a6af3a8fb7cb87c3
#
_cell.length_a   1.000
_cell.length_b   1.000
_cell.length_c   1.000
_cell.angle_alpha   90.00
_cell.angle_beta   90.00
_cell.angle_gamma   90.00
#
_symmetry.space_group_name_H-M   'P 1'
#
loop_
_entity.id
_entity.type
_entity.pdbx_description
1 polymer ?
#
loop_
_entity_poly.entity_id
_entity_poly.type
_entity_poly.pdbx_seq_one_letter_code
_entity_poly.pdbx_strand_id
1 'polypeptide(L)'
;MRVTTMPPVAAATAGAVCISSSAVLMKLASTASPSVVALGRCAFALPVLGVLALREHRRWRRPVGPGRGGGGSCGAAPMPRRSRWLARLAGVFLAADLILWSHTIAAIGAGLGTVVGNLEVLIISLLAWLVLGERPGRSLVLASPVMLAGLVLVGGLADVGGSHAYGTDPALGAGLGVGVAVLYAVYILMLRQATSAAGAGTAAAGAGTAVAAPLFEATAGGVVGSALLGLVLGDLRLGPPWPALGWIVLLALSSQVIGWLLITVSMPRLAAGTIGALLLIQPAGSVALSYVILGERPSLLQLAGVALVLTGVVVAVTGRSPDTDLAPEAGYSRRRTRIIRHASAASTDTSPSKSP
;
A
#
# COMPACT_ATOMS: atom_id res chain seq x y z
N MET A 1 -4.88 -11.42 21.83
CA MET A 1 -6.12 -11.33 21.06
C MET A 1 -6.08 -12.40 19.97
N ARG A 2 -6.99 -13.36 19.96
CA ARG A 2 -7.00 -14.45 18.97
C ARG A 2 -7.67 -13.96 17.67
N VAL A 3 -6.97 -13.21 16.86
CA VAL A 3 -7.44 -12.77 15.52
C VAL A 3 -7.69 -13.98 14.59
N THR A 4 -7.16 -15.15 14.95
CA THR A 4 -7.28 -16.41 14.18
C THR A 4 -8.67 -17.06 14.22
N THR A 5 -9.60 -16.57 15.03
CA THR A 5 -10.95 -17.13 15.15
C THR A 5 -12.00 -16.41 14.30
N MET A 6 -11.69 -15.23 13.76
CA MET A 6 -12.62 -14.49 12.88
C MET A 6 -12.61 -15.08 11.46
N PRO A 7 -13.79 -15.17 10.79
CA PRO A 7 -13.85 -15.49 9.38
C PRO A 7 -12.99 -14.49 8.57
N PRO A 8 -12.20 -14.95 7.59
CA PRO A 8 -11.28 -14.06 6.86
C PRO A 8 -11.97 -12.87 6.19
N VAL A 9 -13.18 -13.08 5.67
CA VAL A 9 -13.99 -12.01 5.06
C VAL A 9 -14.37 -10.96 6.11
N ALA A 10 -14.86 -11.37 7.28
CA ALA A 10 -15.25 -10.44 8.34
C ALA A 10 -14.05 -9.63 8.86
N ALA A 11 -12.88 -10.26 9.02
CA ALA A 11 -11.66 -9.57 9.43
C ALA A 11 -11.20 -8.55 8.37
N ALA A 12 -11.22 -8.92 7.09
CA ALA A 12 -10.86 -8.01 5.99
C ALA A 12 -11.86 -6.85 5.86
N THR A 13 -13.16 -7.11 6.00
CA THR A 13 -14.19 -6.06 6.01
C THR A 13 -13.98 -5.08 7.17
N ALA A 14 -13.76 -5.58 8.38
CA ALA A 14 -13.47 -4.74 9.53
C ALA A 14 -12.19 -3.90 9.32
N GLY A 15 -11.15 -4.48 8.72
CA GLY A 15 -9.94 -3.77 8.35
C GLY A 15 -10.19 -2.66 7.32
N ALA A 16 -10.98 -2.95 6.29
CA ALA A 16 -11.35 -1.97 5.27
C ALA A 16 -12.16 -0.81 5.84
N VAL A 17 -13.11 -1.07 6.75
CA VAL A 17 -13.87 -0.04 7.47
C VAL A 17 -12.96 0.82 8.34
N CYS A 18 -12.01 0.21 9.06
CA CYS A 18 -11.02 0.97 9.84
C CYS A 18 -10.19 1.91 8.95
N ILE A 19 -9.79 1.45 7.77
CA ILE A 19 -9.03 2.29 6.83
C ILE A 19 -9.92 3.37 6.20
N SER A 20 -11.20 3.06 5.91
CA SER A 20 -12.17 4.05 5.41
C SER A 20 -12.30 5.27 6.32
N SER A 21 -12.21 5.10 7.63
CA SER A 21 -12.27 6.20 8.59
C SER A 21 -11.04 7.12 8.57
N SER A 22 -9.96 6.72 7.90
CA SER A 22 -8.67 7.42 7.93
C SER A 22 -8.78 8.88 7.45
N ALA A 23 -9.43 9.12 6.31
CA ALA A 23 -9.57 10.46 5.76
C ALA A 23 -10.44 11.37 6.65
N VAL A 24 -11.51 10.81 7.23
CA VAL A 24 -12.38 11.54 8.18
C VAL A 24 -11.59 11.91 9.43
N LEU A 25 -10.82 10.99 10.00
CA LEU A 25 -9.99 11.25 11.18
C LEU A 25 -8.89 12.29 10.90
N MET A 26 -8.30 12.27 9.69
CA MET A 26 -7.36 13.31 9.27
C MET A 26 -8.04 14.67 9.17
N LYS A 27 -9.26 14.75 8.64
CA LYS A 27 -10.03 15.99 8.57
C LYS A 27 -10.39 16.53 9.96
N LEU A 28 -10.78 15.65 10.89
CA LEU A 28 -11.04 16.01 12.29
C LEU A 28 -9.77 16.49 13.02
N ALA A 29 -8.60 16.00 12.63
CA ALA A 29 -7.31 16.43 13.14
C ALA A 29 -6.75 17.68 12.44
N SER A 30 -7.51 18.37 11.56
CA SER A 30 -7.04 19.47 10.70
C SER A 30 -6.63 20.74 11.45
N THR A 31 -6.87 20.85 12.75
CA THR A 31 -6.30 21.91 13.59
C THR A 31 -4.80 21.71 13.87
N ALA A 32 -4.27 20.50 13.64
CA ALA A 32 -2.85 20.22 13.58
C ALA A 32 -2.35 20.40 12.14
N SER A 33 -1.06 20.76 11.98
CA SER A 33 -0.46 20.88 10.66
C SER A 33 -0.36 19.50 9.97
N PRO A 34 -0.39 19.45 8.62
CA PRO A 34 -0.28 18.21 7.85
C PRO A 34 0.92 17.34 8.24
N SER A 35 2.08 17.96 8.45
CA SER A 35 3.30 17.25 8.86
C SER A 35 3.19 16.65 10.25
N VAL A 36 2.52 17.32 11.19
CA VAL A 36 2.29 16.81 12.55
C VAL A 36 1.29 15.65 12.55
N VAL A 37 0.25 15.70 11.71
CA VAL A 37 -0.70 14.58 11.54
C VAL A 37 0.02 13.36 10.97
N ALA A 38 0.84 13.52 9.93
CA ALA A 38 1.62 12.44 9.34
C ALA A 38 2.64 11.86 10.33
N LEU A 39 3.37 12.73 11.04
CA LEU A 39 4.33 12.37 12.07
C LEU A 39 3.65 11.57 13.20
N GLY A 40 2.56 12.09 13.76
CA GLY A 40 1.84 11.46 14.85
C GLY A 40 1.23 10.12 14.46
N ARG A 41 0.63 10.03 13.25
CA ARG A 41 0.12 8.76 12.70
C ARG A 41 1.21 7.67 12.69
N CYS A 42 2.41 8.00 12.22
CA CYS A 42 3.52 7.05 12.19
C CYS A 42 4.10 6.80 13.59
N ALA A 43 4.32 7.84 14.39
CA ALA A 43 4.95 7.74 15.70
C ALA A 43 4.12 6.91 16.70
N PHE A 44 2.80 7.12 16.77
CA PHE A 44 1.94 6.34 17.67
C PHE A 44 1.73 4.91 17.20
N ALA A 45 1.88 4.60 15.90
CA ALA A 45 1.82 3.24 15.40
C ALA A 45 3.11 2.44 15.68
N LEU A 46 4.27 3.10 15.75
CA LEU A 46 5.59 2.48 15.88
C LEU A 46 5.72 1.53 17.08
N PRO A 47 5.33 1.89 18.34
CA PRO A 47 5.45 1.00 19.48
C PRO A 47 4.69 -0.31 19.28
N VAL A 48 3.48 -0.23 18.75
CA VAL A 48 2.62 -1.40 18.53
C VAL A 48 3.20 -2.30 17.44
N LEU A 49 3.61 -1.72 16.31
CA LEU A 49 4.27 -2.45 15.24
C LEU A 49 5.60 -3.05 15.68
N GLY A 50 6.37 -2.33 16.51
CA GLY A 50 7.62 -2.83 17.09
C GLY A 50 7.41 -4.06 17.96
N VAL A 51 6.41 -4.05 18.85
CA VAL A 51 6.05 -5.21 19.67
C VAL A 51 5.63 -6.38 18.77
N LEU A 52 4.87 -6.13 17.72
CA LEU A 52 4.44 -7.17 16.79
C LEU A 52 5.62 -7.77 16.01
N ALA A 53 6.52 -6.93 15.50
CA ALA A 53 7.73 -7.36 14.81
C ALA A 53 8.65 -8.17 15.73
N LEU A 54 8.80 -7.78 17.00
CA LEU A 54 9.55 -8.54 18.00
C LEU A 54 8.90 -9.90 18.31
N ARG A 55 7.56 -9.94 18.43
CA ARG A 55 6.83 -11.21 18.66
C ARG A 55 6.95 -12.13 17.45
N GLU A 56 6.87 -11.58 16.26
CA GLU A 56 7.07 -12.31 15.01
C GLU A 56 8.49 -12.89 14.98
N HIS A 57 9.50 -12.10 15.20
CA HIS A 57 10.89 -12.53 15.26
C HIS A 57 11.16 -13.63 16.30
N ARG A 58 10.58 -13.52 17.51
CA ARG A 58 10.70 -14.54 18.57
C ARG A 58 10.00 -15.85 18.19
N ARG A 59 8.88 -15.83 17.48
CA ARG A 59 8.18 -17.05 17.01
C ARG A 59 9.03 -17.84 16.02
N TRP A 60 9.76 -17.15 15.14
CA TRP A 60 10.63 -17.77 14.14
C TRP A 60 11.92 -18.34 14.70
N ARG A 61 12.38 -17.83 15.83
CA ARG A 61 13.58 -18.35 16.54
C ARG A 61 13.31 -19.55 17.43
N ARG A 62 12.08 -20.01 17.61
CA ARG A 62 11.80 -21.19 18.42
C ARG A 62 12.27 -22.45 17.68
N PRO A 63 13.16 -23.29 18.29
CA PRO A 63 13.58 -24.55 17.68
C PRO A 63 12.37 -25.43 17.44
N VAL A 64 12.23 -25.99 16.27
CA VAL A 64 11.30 -27.09 16.01
C VAL A 64 11.85 -28.27 16.79
N GLY A 65 11.07 -28.81 17.75
CA GLY A 65 11.49 -29.89 18.63
C GLY A 65 11.98 -31.12 17.82
N PRO A 66 12.85 -31.97 18.40
CA PRO A 66 13.48 -33.10 17.72
C PRO A 66 12.44 -34.21 17.48
N GLY A 67 11.67 -34.13 16.42
CA GLY A 67 10.60 -35.11 16.16
C GLY A 67 10.05 -35.19 14.74
N ARG A 68 10.46 -34.31 13.83
CA ARG A 68 10.07 -34.41 12.40
C ARG A 68 11.29 -34.20 11.53
N GLY A 69 11.71 -35.31 10.91
CA GLY A 69 12.91 -35.47 10.13
C GLY A 69 13.17 -34.35 9.12
N GLY A 70 14.37 -33.82 9.15
CA GLY A 70 14.87 -32.84 8.21
C GLY A 70 15.72 -31.80 8.93
N GLY A 71 17.02 -32.04 9.08
CA GLY A 71 17.97 -31.13 9.69
C GLY A 71 18.10 -29.80 8.93
N GLY A 72 17.45 -28.79 9.43
CA GLY A 72 17.60 -27.42 9.01
C GLY A 72 16.92 -26.55 10.04
N SER A 73 17.69 -25.76 10.80
CA SER A 73 17.17 -24.70 11.64
C SER A 73 16.48 -23.66 10.75
N CYS A 74 15.16 -23.78 10.57
CA CYS A 74 14.33 -22.75 9.90
C CYS A 74 14.22 -21.50 10.77
N GLY A 75 15.33 -20.86 11.11
CA GLY A 75 15.34 -19.52 11.64
C GLY A 75 15.14 -18.55 10.48
N ALA A 76 14.06 -17.76 10.48
CA ALA A 76 13.94 -16.66 9.54
C ALA A 76 15.19 -15.78 9.64
N ALA A 77 15.93 -15.66 8.55
CA ALA A 77 17.09 -14.80 8.49
C ALA A 77 16.67 -13.36 8.79
N PRO A 78 17.45 -12.59 9.55
CA PRO A 78 17.15 -11.19 9.77
C PRO A 78 17.07 -10.47 8.42
N MET A 79 16.11 -9.56 8.28
CA MET A 79 15.89 -8.77 7.07
C MET A 79 17.21 -8.16 6.58
N PRO A 80 17.61 -8.37 5.31
CA PRO A 80 18.86 -7.86 4.77
C PRO A 80 18.96 -6.33 4.95
N ARG A 81 20.18 -5.83 5.17
CA ARG A 81 20.39 -4.36 5.33
C ARG A 81 19.78 -3.56 4.18
N ARG A 82 19.96 -4.02 2.94
CA ARG A 82 19.41 -3.37 1.75
C ARG A 82 17.88 -3.28 1.80
N SER A 83 17.19 -4.37 2.18
CA SER A 83 15.73 -4.39 2.31
C SER A 83 15.23 -3.46 3.41
N ARG A 84 15.96 -3.35 4.53
CA ARG A 84 15.62 -2.40 5.61
C ARG A 84 15.73 -0.96 5.17
N TRP A 85 16.82 -0.59 4.46
CA TRP A 85 16.97 0.74 3.90
C TRP A 85 15.91 1.06 2.86
N LEU A 86 15.58 0.10 2.00
CA LEU A 86 14.52 0.27 1.01
C LEU A 86 13.15 0.46 1.67
N ALA A 87 12.84 -0.28 2.73
CA ALA A 87 11.62 -0.11 3.51
C ALA A 87 11.57 1.28 4.20
N ARG A 88 12.67 1.75 4.78
CA ARG A 88 12.76 3.09 5.39
C ARG A 88 12.58 4.19 4.35
N LEU A 89 13.21 4.06 3.19
CA LEU A 89 13.05 5.02 2.10
C LEU A 89 11.60 5.02 1.59
N ALA A 90 10.96 3.85 1.47
CA ALA A 90 9.54 3.76 1.19
C ALA A 90 8.70 4.55 2.22
N GLY A 91 9.08 4.51 3.51
CA GLY A 91 8.45 5.30 4.55
C GLY A 91 8.55 6.82 4.36
N VAL A 92 9.64 7.32 3.78
CA VAL A 92 9.76 8.74 3.44
C VAL A 92 8.74 9.14 2.35
N PHE A 93 8.54 8.28 1.34
CA PHE A 93 7.49 8.48 0.33
C PHE A 93 6.10 8.42 0.94
N LEU A 94 5.86 7.51 1.90
CA LEU A 94 4.61 7.48 2.67
C LEU A 94 4.40 8.79 3.45
N ALA A 95 5.44 9.37 4.04
CA ALA A 95 5.33 10.65 4.74
C ALA A 95 4.93 11.79 3.80
N ALA A 96 5.56 11.88 2.63
CA ALA A 96 5.21 12.86 1.60
C ALA A 96 3.78 12.67 1.09
N ASP A 97 3.36 11.42 0.88
CA ASP A 97 2.00 11.03 0.54
C ASP A 97 0.99 11.52 1.57
N LEU A 98 1.20 11.26 2.85
CA LEU A 98 0.29 11.65 3.92
C LEU A 98 0.15 13.16 4.07
N ILE A 99 1.26 13.90 3.90
CA ILE A 99 1.25 15.37 3.94
C ILE A 99 0.45 15.90 2.74
N LEU A 100 0.73 15.39 1.53
CA LEU A 100 0.01 15.80 0.33
C LEU A 100 -1.46 15.43 0.39
N TRP A 101 -1.78 14.25 0.96
CA TRP A 101 -3.16 13.80 1.16
C TRP A 101 -3.94 14.69 2.13
N SER A 102 -3.29 15.23 3.17
CA SER A 102 -3.92 16.24 4.04
C SER A 102 -4.33 17.49 3.26
N HIS A 103 -3.51 17.97 2.34
CA HIS A 103 -3.84 19.08 1.46
C HIS A 103 -4.95 18.73 0.46
N THR A 104 -4.94 17.52 -0.09
CA THR A 104 -6.02 17.00 -0.94
C THR A 104 -7.36 16.99 -0.20
N ILE A 105 -7.38 16.49 1.02
CA ILE A 105 -8.59 16.48 1.89
C ILE A 105 -9.06 17.90 2.19
N ALA A 106 -8.15 18.83 2.39
CA ALA A 106 -8.53 20.24 2.62
C ALA A 106 -9.20 20.85 1.39
N ALA A 107 -8.71 20.57 0.18
CA ALA A 107 -9.17 21.14 -1.07
C ALA A 107 -10.47 20.52 -1.59
N ILE A 108 -10.63 19.18 -1.52
CA ILE A 108 -11.76 18.47 -2.17
C ILE A 108 -12.66 17.70 -1.19
N GLY A 109 -12.28 17.62 0.07
CA GLY A 109 -12.98 16.83 1.10
C GLY A 109 -12.40 15.44 1.30
N ALA A 110 -12.77 14.80 2.44
CA ALA A 110 -12.21 13.54 2.87
C ALA A 110 -12.68 12.37 1.99
N GLY A 111 -13.97 12.34 1.67
CA GLY A 111 -14.56 11.29 0.83
C GLY A 111 -13.98 11.29 -0.58
N LEU A 112 -14.08 12.44 -1.26
CA LEU A 112 -13.62 12.58 -2.65
C LEU A 112 -12.09 12.43 -2.76
N GLY A 113 -11.32 12.97 -1.81
CA GLY A 113 -9.86 12.82 -1.77
C GLY A 113 -9.43 11.36 -1.70
N THR A 114 -10.17 10.51 -0.96
CA THR A 114 -9.91 9.06 -0.92
C THR A 114 -10.22 8.38 -2.25
N VAL A 115 -11.30 8.80 -2.94
CA VAL A 115 -11.66 8.24 -4.25
C VAL A 115 -10.59 8.56 -5.29
N VAL A 116 -10.10 9.81 -5.33
CA VAL A 116 -9.01 10.21 -6.24
C VAL A 116 -7.72 9.43 -5.94
N GLY A 117 -7.40 9.23 -4.66
CA GLY A 117 -6.26 8.42 -4.25
C GLY A 117 -6.29 6.99 -4.83
N ASN A 118 -7.47 6.40 -5.06
CA ASN A 118 -7.60 5.06 -5.67
C ASN A 118 -7.10 4.96 -7.12
N LEU A 119 -6.77 6.07 -7.78
CA LEU A 119 -6.02 6.06 -9.04
C LEU A 119 -4.64 5.41 -8.89
N GLU A 120 -4.18 5.20 -7.66
CA GLU A 120 -2.97 4.42 -7.36
C GLU A 120 -2.93 3.08 -8.09
N VAL A 121 -4.08 2.42 -8.28
CA VAL A 121 -4.19 1.13 -9.01
C VAL A 121 -3.67 1.26 -10.45
N LEU A 122 -3.98 2.37 -11.12
CA LEU A 122 -3.47 2.67 -12.47
C LEU A 122 -1.97 2.97 -12.42
N ILE A 123 -1.56 3.81 -11.49
CA ILE A 123 -0.19 4.30 -11.38
C ILE A 123 0.78 3.20 -10.93
N ILE A 124 0.39 2.35 -9.96
CA ILE A 124 1.17 1.18 -9.56
C ILE A 124 1.44 0.28 -10.76
N SER A 125 0.41 0.02 -11.56
CA SER A 125 0.53 -0.86 -12.73
C SER A 125 1.37 -0.22 -13.84
N LEU A 126 1.25 1.09 -14.05
CA LEU A 126 2.08 1.84 -15.00
C LEU A 126 3.55 1.84 -14.57
N LEU A 127 3.82 2.13 -13.30
CA LEU A 127 5.18 2.11 -12.76
C LEU A 127 5.77 0.70 -12.75
N ALA A 128 4.97 -0.34 -12.45
CA ALA A 128 5.41 -1.73 -12.54
C ALA A 128 5.78 -2.10 -13.99
N TRP A 129 5.03 -1.61 -14.97
CA TRP A 129 5.40 -1.79 -16.38
C TRP A 129 6.70 -1.08 -16.76
N LEU A 130 6.85 0.19 -16.39
CA LEU A 130 8.02 1.00 -16.72
C LEU A 130 9.31 0.52 -16.01
N VAL A 131 9.21 0.13 -14.72
CA VAL A 131 10.37 -0.19 -13.88
C VAL A 131 10.68 -1.70 -13.89
N LEU A 132 9.64 -2.55 -13.83
CA LEU A 132 9.78 -4.00 -13.72
C LEU A 132 9.53 -4.73 -15.05
N GLY A 133 9.02 -4.02 -16.09
CA GLY A 133 8.65 -4.63 -17.37
C GLY A 133 7.37 -5.46 -17.29
N GLU A 134 6.62 -5.39 -16.21
CA GLU A 134 5.35 -6.11 -16.02
C GLU A 134 4.25 -5.45 -16.86
N ARG A 135 3.82 -6.08 -17.96
CA ARG A 135 2.80 -5.51 -18.83
C ARG A 135 1.45 -5.40 -18.13
N PRO A 136 0.75 -4.24 -18.20
CA PRO A 136 -0.57 -4.08 -17.62
C PRO A 136 -1.57 -5.05 -18.26
N GLY A 137 -2.45 -5.64 -17.44
CA GLY A 137 -3.51 -6.51 -17.95
C GLY A 137 -4.51 -5.73 -18.81
N ARG A 138 -5.14 -6.41 -19.79
CA ARG A 138 -6.14 -5.79 -20.69
C ARG A 138 -7.28 -5.11 -19.93
N SER A 139 -7.74 -5.70 -18.84
CA SER A 139 -8.78 -5.12 -17.99
C SER A 139 -8.39 -3.76 -17.40
N LEU A 140 -7.14 -3.58 -17.00
CA LEU A 140 -6.64 -2.30 -16.49
C LEU A 140 -6.60 -1.25 -17.60
N VAL A 141 -6.14 -1.62 -18.81
CA VAL A 141 -6.11 -0.71 -19.95
C VAL A 141 -7.53 -0.25 -20.31
N LEU A 142 -8.52 -1.15 -20.27
CA LEU A 142 -9.93 -0.83 -20.49
C LEU A 142 -10.54 0.02 -19.36
N ALA A 143 -10.13 -0.20 -18.12
CA ALA A 143 -10.59 0.55 -16.97
C ALA A 143 -10.00 1.98 -16.90
N SER A 144 -8.80 2.19 -17.45
CA SER A 144 -8.09 3.48 -17.38
C SER A 144 -8.92 4.68 -17.86
N PRO A 145 -9.55 4.67 -19.05
CA PRO A 145 -10.33 5.82 -19.53
C PRO A 145 -11.56 6.09 -18.63
N VAL A 146 -12.18 5.03 -18.10
CA VAL A 146 -13.32 5.17 -17.17
C VAL A 146 -12.91 5.84 -15.88
N MET A 147 -11.76 5.43 -15.30
CA MET A 147 -11.24 6.03 -14.07
C MET A 147 -10.80 7.48 -14.29
N LEU A 148 -10.19 7.80 -15.42
CA LEU A 148 -9.79 9.16 -15.77
C LEU A 148 -11.00 10.07 -16.02
N ALA A 149 -12.05 9.58 -16.69
CA ALA A 149 -13.31 10.30 -16.82
C ALA A 149 -13.93 10.58 -15.42
N GLY A 150 -13.91 9.59 -14.53
CA GLY A 150 -14.35 9.76 -13.15
C GLY A 150 -13.56 10.84 -12.41
N LEU A 151 -12.23 10.89 -12.59
CA LEU A 151 -11.38 11.94 -12.01
C LEU A 151 -11.79 13.34 -12.47
N VAL A 152 -12.04 13.51 -13.76
CA VAL A 152 -12.48 14.81 -14.34
C VAL A 152 -13.79 15.27 -13.70
N LEU A 153 -14.76 14.35 -13.50
CA LEU A 153 -16.03 14.67 -12.84
C LEU A 153 -15.83 14.99 -11.34
N VAL A 154 -15.02 14.21 -10.63
CA VAL A 154 -14.71 14.45 -9.21
C VAL A 154 -14.01 15.79 -9.02
N GLY A 155 -13.11 16.17 -9.91
CA GLY A 155 -12.41 17.46 -9.91
C GLY A 155 -13.26 18.65 -10.30
N GLY A 156 -14.55 18.44 -10.65
CA GLY A 156 -15.45 19.54 -11.06
C GLY A 156 -15.10 20.17 -12.40
N LEU A 157 -14.16 19.58 -13.19
CA LEU A 157 -13.71 20.14 -14.47
C LEU A 157 -14.78 20.08 -15.58
N ALA A 158 -15.82 19.26 -15.39
CA ALA A 158 -16.96 19.15 -16.30
C ALA A 158 -18.13 20.07 -15.88
N ASP A 159 -17.98 20.86 -14.86
CA ASP A 159 -19.04 21.69 -14.27
C ASP A 159 -19.19 23.01 -15.06
N VAL A 160 -19.71 22.90 -16.29
CA VAL A 160 -19.98 24.02 -17.18
C VAL A 160 -21.39 24.55 -16.85
N GLY A 161 -21.50 25.46 -15.89
CA GLY A 161 -22.76 26.15 -15.65
C GLY A 161 -23.25 26.27 -14.18
N GLY A 162 -22.36 26.21 -13.19
CA GLY A 162 -22.71 26.67 -11.83
C GLY A 162 -23.32 25.61 -10.91
N SER A 163 -23.22 24.33 -11.22
CA SER A 163 -23.42 23.29 -10.22
C SER A 163 -22.18 23.31 -9.30
N HIS A 164 -22.41 23.71 -8.04
CA HIS A 164 -21.31 23.89 -7.08
C HIS A 164 -20.68 22.55 -6.72
N ALA A 165 -19.53 22.22 -7.35
CA ALA A 165 -18.71 21.10 -6.93
C ALA A 165 -18.31 21.30 -5.45
N TYR A 166 -18.44 20.23 -4.65
CA TYR A 166 -18.02 20.26 -3.25
C TYR A 166 -16.50 20.38 -3.14
N GLY A 167 -16.04 21.25 -2.24
CA GLY A 167 -14.64 21.53 -1.99
C GLY A 167 -14.30 23.00 -2.20
N THR A 168 -13.21 23.48 -1.61
CA THR A 168 -12.72 24.86 -1.76
C THR A 168 -12.06 25.08 -3.12
N ASP A 169 -11.37 24.06 -3.62
CA ASP A 169 -10.75 24.02 -4.94
C ASP A 169 -10.70 22.56 -5.44
N PRO A 170 -11.81 22.07 -6.03
CA PRO A 170 -11.89 20.67 -6.47
C PRO A 170 -10.87 20.29 -7.54
N ALA A 171 -10.52 21.22 -8.43
CA ALA A 171 -9.54 20.97 -9.49
C ALA A 171 -8.12 20.81 -8.92
N LEU A 172 -7.72 21.70 -8.01
CA LEU A 172 -6.46 21.57 -7.28
C LEU A 172 -6.45 20.28 -6.46
N GLY A 173 -7.54 19.98 -5.74
CA GLY A 173 -7.67 18.77 -4.95
C GLY A 173 -7.54 17.49 -5.79
N ALA A 174 -8.12 17.45 -6.98
CA ALA A 174 -7.96 16.36 -7.92
C ALA A 174 -6.49 16.21 -8.40
N GLY A 175 -5.84 17.32 -8.74
CA GLY A 175 -4.42 17.34 -9.12
C GLY A 175 -3.49 16.86 -8.01
N LEU A 176 -3.69 17.36 -6.78
CA LEU A 176 -2.94 16.89 -5.60
C LEU A 176 -3.18 15.41 -5.33
N GLY A 177 -4.43 14.93 -5.50
CA GLY A 177 -4.78 13.52 -5.35
C GLY A 177 -4.08 12.59 -6.35
N VAL A 178 -3.82 13.04 -7.58
CA VAL A 178 -2.95 12.32 -8.52
C VAL A 178 -1.53 12.23 -7.95
N GLY A 179 -1.00 13.32 -7.39
CA GLY A 179 0.30 13.32 -6.72
C GLY A 179 0.36 12.32 -5.55
N VAL A 180 -0.70 12.27 -4.74
CA VAL A 180 -0.89 11.26 -3.68
C VAL A 180 -0.80 9.85 -4.26
N ALA A 181 -1.55 9.56 -5.32
CA ALA A 181 -1.55 8.25 -5.97
C ALA A 181 -0.16 7.86 -6.51
N VAL A 182 0.63 8.81 -7.02
CA VAL A 182 2.02 8.58 -7.45
C VAL A 182 2.93 8.25 -6.28
N LEU A 183 2.91 9.06 -5.22
CA LEU A 183 3.75 8.86 -4.03
C LEU A 183 3.44 7.53 -3.35
N TYR A 184 2.15 7.20 -3.22
CA TYR A 184 1.70 5.93 -2.66
C TYR A 184 2.09 4.74 -3.53
N ALA A 185 2.00 4.87 -4.86
CA ALA A 185 2.45 3.82 -5.79
C ALA A 185 3.95 3.55 -5.66
N VAL A 186 4.78 4.59 -5.54
CA VAL A 186 6.22 4.45 -5.28
C VAL A 186 6.45 3.74 -3.93
N TYR A 187 5.76 4.18 -2.88
CA TYR A 187 5.81 3.55 -1.56
C TYR A 187 5.51 2.04 -1.63
N ILE A 188 4.40 1.66 -2.26
CA ILE A 188 3.98 0.25 -2.38
C ILE A 188 4.99 -0.58 -3.17
N LEU A 189 5.50 -0.07 -4.30
CA LEU A 189 6.49 -0.80 -5.11
C LEU A 189 7.81 -1.00 -4.36
N MET A 190 8.28 0.01 -3.65
CA MET A 190 9.50 -0.10 -2.83
C MET A 190 9.30 -1.08 -1.66
N LEU A 191 8.14 -1.01 -1.00
CA LEU A 191 7.79 -1.93 0.09
C LEU A 191 7.67 -3.37 -0.43
N ARG A 192 7.05 -3.58 -1.61
CA ARG A 192 6.99 -4.89 -2.29
C ARG A 192 8.39 -5.45 -2.55
N GLN A 193 9.32 -4.64 -3.06
CA GLN A 193 10.71 -5.07 -3.29
C GLN A 193 11.43 -5.40 -1.97
N ALA A 194 11.22 -4.60 -0.93
CA ALA A 194 11.81 -4.84 0.38
C ALA A 194 11.32 -6.14 1.02
N THR A 195 10.02 -6.45 0.88
CA THR A 195 9.40 -7.68 1.38
C THR A 195 9.80 -8.90 0.58
N SER A 196 9.83 -8.82 -0.76
CA SER A 196 10.24 -9.93 -1.64
C SER A 196 11.67 -10.36 -1.37
N ALA A 197 12.59 -9.42 -1.20
CA ALA A 197 13.99 -9.72 -0.86
C ALA A 197 14.15 -10.30 0.56
N ALA A 198 13.25 -10.00 1.49
CA ALA A 198 13.20 -10.58 2.83
C ALA A 198 12.55 -11.98 2.82
N GLY A 199 11.59 -12.23 1.92
CA GLY A 199 10.81 -13.47 1.83
C GLY A 199 11.45 -14.57 1.00
N ALA A 200 12.45 -14.27 0.16
CA ALA A 200 13.13 -15.27 -0.67
C ALA A 200 13.79 -16.40 0.14
N GLY A 201 14.09 -16.17 1.45
CA GLY A 201 14.56 -17.20 2.38
C GLY A 201 13.46 -17.94 3.14
N THR A 202 12.23 -17.40 3.20
CA THR A 202 11.14 -17.94 4.04
C THR A 202 10.08 -18.72 3.25
N ALA A 203 9.89 -18.42 1.96
CA ALA A 203 8.97 -19.14 1.09
C ALA A 203 9.40 -20.61 0.90
N ALA A 204 10.71 -20.90 0.91
CA ALA A 204 11.26 -22.26 0.86
C ALA A 204 10.97 -23.08 2.13
N ALA A 205 10.53 -22.47 3.22
CA ALA A 205 10.36 -23.10 4.53
C ALA A 205 8.89 -23.34 4.93
N GLY A 206 7.90 -23.07 4.07
CA GLY A 206 6.49 -23.27 4.40
C GLY A 206 5.98 -22.37 5.53
N ALA A 207 6.71 -21.33 5.86
CA ALA A 207 6.46 -20.44 6.95
C ALA A 207 5.78 -19.16 6.42
N GLY A 208 4.69 -18.73 7.03
CA GLY A 208 3.92 -17.56 6.62
C GLY A 208 4.80 -16.31 6.48
N THR A 209 4.43 -15.38 5.61
CA THR A 209 5.21 -14.16 5.34
C THR A 209 5.36 -13.28 6.58
N ALA A 210 6.58 -12.89 6.93
CA ALA A 210 6.86 -11.92 7.98
C ALA A 210 6.48 -10.52 7.48
N VAL A 211 5.39 -9.95 7.99
CA VAL A 211 4.81 -8.69 7.50
C VAL A 211 5.10 -7.53 8.44
N ALA A 212 5.19 -7.80 9.74
CA ALA A 212 5.33 -6.75 10.73
C ALA A 212 6.70 -6.04 10.67
N ALA A 213 7.78 -6.76 10.35
CA ALA A 213 9.12 -6.16 10.30
C ALA A 213 9.29 -5.15 9.16
N PRO A 214 8.92 -5.43 7.88
CA PRO A 214 8.96 -4.43 6.82
C PRO A 214 8.06 -3.23 7.09
N LEU A 215 6.86 -3.44 7.63
CA LEU A 215 5.93 -2.38 7.97
C LEU A 215 6.47 -1.49 9.10
N PHE A 216 7.12 -2.08 10.10
CA PHE A 216 7.79 -1.34 11.16
C PHE A 216 8.91 -0.45 10.61
N GLU A 217 9.78 -0.99 9.74
CA GLU A 217 10.88 -0.21 9.13
C GLU A 217 10.34 0.91 8.22
N ALA A 218 9.28 0.67 7.46
CA ALA A 218 8.63 1.69 6.66
C ALA A 218 7.98 2.78 7.53
N THR A 219 7.29 2.39 8.61
CA THR A 219 6.69 3.35 9.53
C THR A 219 7.77 4.18 10.26
N ALA A 220 8.92 3.59 10.61
CA ALA A 220 10.05 4.31 11.17
C ALA A 220 10.63 5.32 10.16
N GLY A 221 10.75 4.94 8.89
CA GLY A 221 11.09 5.85 7.79
C GLY A 221 10.06 6.98 7.64
N GLY A 222 8.78 6.67 7.83
CA GLY A 222 7.68 7.64 7.82
C GLY A 222 7.80 8.68 8.93
N VAL A 223 8.19 8.30 10.14
CA VAL A 223 8.46 9.24 11.24
C VAL A 223 9.58 10.20 10.87
N VAL A 224 10.70 9.66 10.40
CA VAL A 224 11.85 10.50 10.00
C VAL A 224 11.47 11.39 8.81
N GLY A 225 10.80 10.85 7.80
CA GLY A 225 10.35 11.57 6.62
C GLY A 225 9.39 12.72 6.97
N SER A 226 8.38 12.46 7.82
CA SER A 226 7.42 13.48 8.25
C SER A 226 8.10 14.60 9.05
N ALA A 227 9.06 14.26 9.92
CA ALA A 227 9.81 15.24 10.69
C ALA A 227 10.68 16.12 9.78
N LEU A 228 11.42 15.51 8.84
CA LEU A 228 12.28 16.23 7.91
C LEU A 228 11.47 17.12 6.95
N LEU A 229 10.39 16.59 6.36
CA LEU A 229 9.51 17.36 5.49
C LEU A 229 8.82 18.49 6.23
N GLY A 230 8.36 18.25 7.47
CA GLY A 230 7.75 19.29 8.28
C GLY A 230 8.72 20.39 8.70
N LEU A 231 10.01 20.08 8.91
CA LEU A 231 11.05 21.08 9.09
C LEU A 231 11.29 21.92 7.82
N VAL A 232 11.37 21.26 6.66
CA VAL A 232 11.58 21.94 5.38
C VAL A 232 10.38 22.82 5.01
N LEU A 233 9.16 22.36 5.24
CA LEU A 233 7.92 23.10 4.99
C LEU A 233 7.66 24.20 6.03
N GLY A 234 8.37 24.18 7.18
CA GLY A 234 8.17 25.13 8.26
C GLY A 234 6.84 24.96 9.02
N ASP A 235 6.18 23.83 8.87
CA ASP A 235 4.87 23.54 9.48
C ASP A 235 4.92 22.53 10.64
N LEU A 236 6.12 22.14 11.09
CA LEU A 236 6.33 21.21 12.20
C LEU A 236 6.04 21.88 13.55
N ARG A 237 4.76 22.10 13.84
CA ARG A 237 4.31 22.68 15.13
C ARG A 237 3.99 21.54 16.09
N LEU A 238 4.98 21.10 16.86
CA LEU A 238 4.81 20.04 17.85
C LEU A 238 3.86 20.49 18.97
N GLY A 239 3.07 19.53 19.50
CA GLY A 239 2.07 19.80 20.54
C GLY A 239 0.71 20.21 19.94
N PRO A 240 0.10 19.36 19.09
CA PRO A 240 -1.23 19.65 18.57
C PRO A 240 -2.23 19.78 19.74
N PRO A 241 -3.19 20.73 19.64
CA PRO A 241 -4.17 20.94 20.69
C PRO A 241 -5.09 19.72 20.83
N TRP A 242 -5.63 19.52 22.01
CA TRP A 242 -6.78 18.64 22.18
C TRP A 242 -8.02 19.30 21.51
N PRO A 243 -8.84 18.60 20.70
CA PRO A 243 -8.92 17.13 20.50
C PRO A 243 -8.08 16.55 19.34
N ALA A 244 -7.34 17.36 18.57
CA ALA A 244 -6.59 16.88 17.40
C ALA A 244 -5.63 15.73 17.75
N LEU A 245 -4.93 15.82 18.89
CA LEU A 245 -4.07 14.74 19.37
C LEU A 245 -4.84 13.43 19.52
N GLY A 246 -6.04 13.46 20.06
CA GLY A 246 -6.91 12.28 20.20
C GLY A 246 -7.27 11.67 18.85
N TRP A 247 -7.58 12.49 17.86
CA TRP A 247 -7.88 12.02 16.51
C TRP A 247 -6.66 11.42 15.83
N ILE A 248 -5.46 11.99 16.03
CA ILE A 248 -4.20 11.45 15.50
C ILE A 248 -3.90 10.07 16.13
N VAL A 249 -4.07 9.91 17.43
CA VAL A 249 -3.88 8.61 18.12
C VAL A 249 -4.90 7.59 17.59
N LEU A 250 -6.17 7.97 17.46
CA LEU A 250 -7.21 7.09 16.93
C LEU A 250 -6.90 6.71 15.48
N LEU A 251 -6.45 7.64 14.64
CA LEU A 251 -6.01 7.41 13.27
C LEU A 251 -4.85 6.40 13.21
N ALA A 252 -3.83 6.57 14.06
CA ALA A 252 -2.70 5.66 14.12
C ALA A 252 -3.11 4.25 14.51
N LEU A 253 -3.94 4.10 15.53
CA LEU A 253 -4.33 2.78 16.02
C LEU A 253 -5.37 2.09 15.13
N SER A 254 -6.40 2.82 14.67
CA SER A 254 -7.46 2.22 13.84
C SER A 254 -6.96 1.89 12.44
N SER A 255 -6.42 2.84 11.71
CA SER A 255 -6.05 2.69 10.31
C SER A 255 -4.67 2.05 10.13
N GLN A 256 -3.63 2.63 10.76
CA GLN A 256 -2.25 2.20 10.52
C GLN A 256 -1.91 0.86 11.19
N VAL A 257 -2.52 0.54 12.34
CA VAL A 257 -2.26 -0.72 13.04
C VAL A 257 -3.36 -1.74 12.77
N ILE A 258 -4.57 -1.49 13.24
CA ILE A 258 -5.67 -2.47 13.20
C ILE A 258 -6.09 -2.75 11.76
N GLY A 259 -6.34 -1.70 10.98
CA GLY A 259 -6.79 -1.82 9.59
C GLY A 259 -5.81 -2.62 8.74
N TRP A 260 -4.55 -2.23 8.72
CA TRP A 260 -3.51 -2.92 7.97
C TRP A 260 -3.26 -4.34 8.44
N LEU A 261 -3.25 -4.61 9.74
CA LEU A 261 -3.07 -5.97 10.27
C LEU A 261 -4.22 -6.90 9.87
N LEU A 262 -5.46 -6.43 9.98
CA LEU A 262 -6.64 -7.23 9.64
C LEU A 262 -6.65 -7.58 8.15
N ILE A 263 -6.36 -6.61 7.27
CA ILE A 263 -6.27 -6.85 5.83
C ILE A 263 -5.13 -7.83 5.53
N THR A 264 -3.93 -7.59 6.04
CA THR A 264 -2.76 -8.40 5.73
C THR A 264 -2.89 -9.85 6.18
N VAL A 265 -3.47 -10.08 7.37
CA VAL A 265 -3.70 -11.46 7.89
C VAL A 265 -4.79 -12.18 7.09
N SER A 266 -5.74 -11.44 6.52
CA SER A 266 -6.88 -12.01 5.79
C SER A 266 -6.57 -12.30 4.32
N MET A 267 -5.74 -11.47 3.67
CA MET A 267 -5.42 -11.56 2.24
C MET A 267 -5.03 -12.97 1.75
N PRO A 268 -4.12 -13.71 2.41
CA PRO A 268 -3.70 -15.03 1.93
C PRO A 268 -4.80 -16.10 1.96
N ARG A 269 -5.92 -15.81 2.64
CA ARG A 269 -7.04 -16.73 2.84
C ARG A 269 -8.24 -16.42 1.97
N LEU A 270 -8.16 -15.38 1.15
CA LEU A 270 -9.26 -14.86 0.34
C LEU A 270 -8.99 -15.05 -1.15
N ALA A 271 -10.03 -15.37 -1.91
CA ALA A 271 -9.96 -15.36 -3.37
C ALA A 271 -9.73 -13.94 -3.90
N ALA A 272 -8.99 -13.79 -4.99
CA ALA A 272 -8.62 -12.49 -5.57
C ALA A 272 -9.85 -11.60 -5.86
N GLY A 273 -10.95 -12.16 -6.35
CA GLY A 273 -12.19 -11.42 -6.56
C GLY A 273 -12.80 -10.86 -5.28
N THR A 274 -12.72 -11.62 -4.17
CA THR A 274 -13.19 -11.17 -2.85
C THR A 274 -12.32 -10.03 -2.32
N ILE A 275 -11.00 -10.11 -2.50
CA ILE A 275 -10.07 -9.04 -2.14
C ILE A 275 -10.41 -7.75 -2.90
N GLY A 276 -10.66 -7.85 -4.22
CA GLY A 276 -11.05 -6.72 -5.05
C GLY A 276 -12.33 -6.04 -4.55
N ALA A 277 -13.36 -6.82 -4.24
CA ALA A 277 -14.60 -6.29 -3.68
C ALA A 277 -14.40 -5.60 -2.32
N LEU A 278 -13.54 -6.16 -1.46
CA LEU A 278 -13.23 -5.60 -0.14
C LEU A 278 -12.45 -4.29 -0.23
N LEU A 279 -11.57 -4.13 -1.23
CA LEU A 279 -10.83 -2.89 -1.45
C LEU A 279 -11.75 -1.71 -1.81
N LEU A 280 -12.93 -1.99 -2.40
CA LEU A 280 -13.93 -0.95 -2.69
C LEU A 280 -14.63 -0.41 -1.44
N ILE A 281 -14.63 -1.15 -0.34
CA ILE A 281 -15.21 -0.68 0.93
C ILE A 281 -14.46 0.56 1.41
N GLN A 282 -13.17 0.69 1.13
CA GLN A 282 -12.37 1.83 1.55
C GLN A 282 -12.89 3.17 0.98
N PRO A 283 -12.91 3.38 -0.33
CA PRO A 283 -13.35 4.66 -0.89
C PRO A 283 -14.86 4.88 -0.74
N ALA A 284 -15.68 3.84 -0.91
CA ALA A 284 -17.13 3.96 -0.69
C ALA A 284 -17.46 4.27 0.77
N GLY A 285 -16.80 3.58 1.71
CA GLY A 285 -16.93 3.84 3.14
C GLY A 285 -16.42 5.22 3.55
N SER A 286 -15.35 5.72 2.92
CA SER A 286 -14.84 7.06 3.18
C SER A 286 -15.83 8.13 2.73
N VAL A 287 -16.45 7.99 1.55
CA VAL A 287 -17.50 8.91 1.08
C VAL A 287 -18.72 8.87 2.00
N ALA A 288 -19.17 7.66 2.39
CA ALA A 288 -20.30 7.52 3.30
C ALA A 288 -20.02 8.13 4.69
N LEU A 289 -18.84 7.85 5.26
CA LEU A 289 -18.44 8.39 6.56
C LEU A 289 -18.25 9.92 6.52
N SER A 290 -17.69 10.46 5.44
CA SER A 290 -17.53 11.90 5.30
C SER A 290 -18.88 12.62 5.16
N TYR A 291 -19.83 12.02 4.45
CA TYR A 291 -21.19 12.53 4.38
C TYR A 291 -21.86 12.55 5.77
N VAL A 292 -21.79 11.45 6.52
CA VAL A 292 -22.48 11.31 7.81
C VAL A 292 -21.79 12.10 8.93
N ILE A 293 -20.46 12.08 9.00
CA ILE A 293 -19.71 12.65 10.13
C ILE A 293 -19.30 14.09 9.87
N LEU A 294 -18.90 14.43 8.65
CA LEU A 294 -18.37 15.74 8.29
C LEU A 294 -19.43 16.62 7.58
N GLY A 295 -20.57 16.04 7.19
CA GLY A 295 -21.60 16.75 6.42
C GLY A 295 -21.16 17.11 5.00
N GLU A 296 -20.15 16.41 4.45
CA GLU A 296 -19.71 16.64 3.07
C GLU A 296 -20.80 16.25 2.08
N ARG A 297 -21.14 17.16 1.17
CA ARG A 297 -22.21 16.97 0.18
C ARG A 297 -21.67 17.09 -1.24
N PRO A 298 -21.07 16.02 -1.79
CA PRO A 298 -20.63 16.01 -3.18
C PRO A 298 -21.78 16.28 -4.14
N SER A 299 -21.51 17.00 -5.24
CA SER A 299 -22.49 17.22 -6.30
C SER A 299 -22.86 15.89 -6.99
N LEU A 300 -23.99 15.85 -7.70
CA LEU A 300 -24.39 14.66 -8.46
C LEU A 300 -23.35 14.26 -9.50
N LEU A 301 -22.70 15.23 -10.15
CA LEU A 301 -21.60 14.99 -11.08
C LEU A 301 -20.39 14.38 -10.39
N GLN A 302 -20.03 14.87 -9.21
CA GLN A 302 -18.95 14.28 -8.40
C GLN A 302 -19.30 12.86 -7.97
N LEU A 303 -20.54 12.58 -7.57
CA LEU A 303 -21.01 11.23 -7.23
C LEU A 303 -20.98 10.29 -8.45
N ALA A 304 -21.34 10.79 -9.63
CA ALA A 304 -21.17 10.02 -10.87
C ALA A 304 -19.70 9.72 -11.16
N GLY A 305 -18.80 10.69 -10.91
CA GLY A 305 -17.36 10.51 -10.99
C GLY A 305 -16.85 9.44 -10.00
N VAL A 306 -17.33 9.46 -8.76
CA VAL A 306 -17.06 8.42 -7.76
C VAL A 306 -17.48 7.04 -8.29
N ALA A 307 -18.69 6.92 -8.82
CA ALA A 307 -19.18 5.65 -9.37
C ALA A 307 -18.30 5.15 -10.54
N LEU A 308 -17.85 6.04 -11.43
CA LEU A 308 -16.94 5.68 -12.53
C LEU A 308 -15.58 5.20 -12.01
N VAL A 309 -14.95 5.92 -11.06
CA VAL A 309 -13.68 5.48 -10.48
C VAL A 309 -13.82 4.12 -9.82
N LEU A 310 -14.85 3.91 -8.99
CA LEU A 310 -15.09 2.64 -8.30
C LEU A 310 -15.33 1.49 -9.31
N THR A 311 -16.13 1.73 -10.36
CA THR A 311 -16.36 0.75 -11.43
C THR A 311 -15.05 0.40 -12.13
N GLY A 312 -14.24 1.40 -12.45
CA GLY A 312 -12.93 1.19 -13.05
C GLY A 312 -12.00 0.36 -12.18
N VAL A 313 -11.96 0.62 -10.86
CA VAL A 313 -11.18 -0.19 -9.90
C VAL A 313 -11.66 -1.64 -9.89
N VAL A 314 -12.98 -1.89 -9.88
CA VAL A 314 -13.53 -3.26 -9.97
C VAL A 314 -13.04 -3.96 -11.22
N VAL A 315 -13.23 -3.33 -12.40
CA VAL A 315 -12.83 -3.91 -13.69
C VAL A 315 -11.32 -4.19 -13.72
N ALA A 316 -10.51 -3.26 -13.21
CA ALA A 316 -9.06 -3.41 -13.15
C ALA A 316 -8.61 -4.59 -12.28
N VAL A 317 -9.27 -4.82 -11.13
CA VAL A 317 -8.88 -5.84 -10.15
C VAL A 317 -9.45 -7.21 -10.51
N THR A 318 -10.71 -7.29 -10.96
CA THR A 318 -11.39 -8.57 -11.29
C THR A 318 -10.91 -9.18 -12.60
N GLY A 319 -10.47 -8.37 -13.55
CA GLY A 319 -9.97 -8.85 -14.84
C GLY A 319 -8.52 -9.36 -14.83
N ARG A 320 -7.85 -9.44 -13.67
CA ARG A 320 -6.56 -10.11 -13.56
C ARG A 320 -6.76 -11.62 -13.59
N SER A 321 -6.38 -12.27 -14.71
CA SER A 321 -6.34 -13.72 -14.80
C SER A 321 -5.27 -14.27 -13.85
N PRO A 322 -5.53 -15.42 -13.17
CA PRO A 322 -4.57 -16.05 -12.24
C PRO A 322 -3.25 -16.48 -12.88
N ASP A 323 -3.20 -16.60 -14.20
CA ASP A 323 -2.04 -17.09 -14.96
C ASP A 323 -0.86 -16.09 -15.05
N THR A 324 -1.06 -14.82 -14.68
CA THR A 324 0.00 -13.81 -14.78
C THR A 324 0.91 -13.79 -13.55
N ASP A 325 0.45 -14.32 -12.40
CA ASP A 325 1.20 -14.30 -11.15
C ASP A 325 2.14 -15.50 -10.95
N LEU A 326 2.07 -16.54 -11.82
CA LEU A 326 2.91 -17.76 -11.73
C LEU A 326 4.07 -17.80 -12.73
N ALA A 327 4.27 -16.77 -13.54
CA ALA A 327 5.23 -16.75 -14.64
C ALA A 327 6.63 -16.14 -14.41
N PRO A 328 7.05 -15.60 -13.23
CA PRO A 328 8.40 -15.04 -13.10
C PRO A 328 9.52 -16.07 -12.96
N GLU A 329 9.25 -17.29 -12.47
CA GLU A 329 10.32 -18.27 -12.19
C GLU A 329 10.76 -19.11 -13.38
N ALA A 330 9.85 -19.42 -14.31
CA ALA A 330 10.16 -20.28 -15.45
C ALA A 330 11.08 -19.61 -16.51
N GLY A 331 10.98 -18.30 -16.67
CA GLY A 331 11.80 -17.54 -17.63
C GLY A 331 13.23 -17.31 -17.17
N TYR A 332 13.43 -17.06 -15.89
CA TYR A 332 14.76 -16.82 -15.30
C TYR A 332 15.57 -18.11 -15.21
N SER A 333 14.94 -19.23 -14.85
CA SER A 333 15.56 -20.56 -14.82
C SER A 333 15.99 -21.02 -16.21
N ARG A 334 15.18 -20.84 -17.25
CA ARG A 334 15.53 -21.22 -18.63
C ARG A 334 16.69 -20.40 -19.20
N ARG A 335 16.81 -19.11 -18.89
CA ARG A 335 17.94 -18.29 -19.30
C ARG A 335 19.24 -18.71 -18.61
N ARG A 336 19.20 -19.00 -17.31
CA ARG A 336 20.38 -19.44 -16.55
C ARG A 336 20.87 -20.81 -17.00
N THR A 337 19.95 -21.74 -17.29
CA THR A 337 20.31 -23.10 -17.78
C THR A 337 20.90 -23.04 -19.20
N ARG A 338 20.45 -22.09 -20.05
CA ARG A 338 21.02 -21.90 -21.39
C ARG A 338 22.43 -21.32 -21.34
N ILE A 339 22.69 -20.35 -20.45
CA ILE A 339 24.03 -19.75 -20.25
C ILE A 339 25.00 -20.80 -19.71
N ILE A 340 24.58 -21.63 -18.75
CA ILE A 340 25.42 -22.68 -18.16
C ILE A 340 25.74 -23.79 -19.21
N ARG A 341 24.79 -24.16 -20.07
CA ARG A 341 25.02 -25.12 -21.15
C ARG A 341 26.00 -24.58 -22.20
N HIS A 342 25.94 -23.31 -22.58
CA HIS A 342 26.92 -22.73 -23.50
C HIS A 342 28.31 -22.60 -22.90
N ALA A 343 28.42 -22.33 -21.59
CA ALA A 343 29.70 -22.28 -20.89
C ALA A 343 30.33 -23.68 -20.74
N SER A 344 29.51 -24.72 -20.52
CA SER A 344 29.99 -26.10 -20.44
C SER A 344 30.42 -26.69 -21.81
N ALA A 345 29.72 -26.29 -22.90
CA ALA A 345 30.09 -26.72 -24.26
C ALA A 345 31.39 -26.10 -24.74
N ALA A 346 31.73 -24.90 -24.28
CA ALA A 346 32.95 -24.20 -24.64
C ALA A 346 34.21 -24.76 -23.89
N SER A 347 34.01 -25.47 -22.77
CA SER A 347 35.12 -26.04 -21.96
C SER A 347 35.52 -27.46 -22.35
N THR A 348 34.77 -28.14 -23.22
CA THR A 348 35.06 -29.51 -23.66
C THR A 348 35.88 -29.61 -24.95
N ASP A 349 36.18 -28.45 -25.59
CA ASP A 349 36.86 -28.44 -26.90
C ASP A 349 38.38 -28.16 -26.85
N THR A 350 38.98 -28.24 -25.65
CA THR A 350 40.42 -28.08 -25.47
C THR A 350 41.05 -29.31 -24.88
N SER A 351 41.05 -30.47 -25.62
CA SER A 351 41.95 -31.56 -25.35
C SER A 351 43.09 -31.56 -26.39
N PRO A 352 44.35 -31.46 -25.99
CA PRO A 352 45.46 -31.51 -26.93
C PRO A 352 45.62 -32.93 -27.49
N SER A 353 45.61 -33.06 -28.83
CA SER A 353 45.98 -34.27 -29.55
C SER A 353 47.43 -34.63 -29.23
N LYS A 354 47.65 -35.80 -28.60
CA LYS A 354 48.96 -36.47 -28.60
C LYS A 354 49.07 -37.21 -29.92
N SER A 355 50.06 -36.88 -30.73
CA SER A 355 50.55 -37.66 -31.82
C SER A 355 51.92 -38.30 -31.47
N PRO A 356 52.36 -39.38 -32.14
CA PRO A 356 53.19 -40.41 -31.66
C PRO A 356 54.69 -40.07 -31.55
#